data_f1cbacb3b1127080266b4bdf20222fed
#
_entry.id   f1cbacb3b1127080266b4bdf20222fed
#
_cell.length_a   1.000
_cell.length_b   1.000
_cell.length_c   1.000
_cell.angle_alpha   90.00
_cell.angle_beta   90.00
_cell.angle_gamma   90.00
#
_symmetry.space_group_name_H-M   'P 1'
#
loop_
_entity.id
_entity.type
_entity.pdbx_description
1 polymer ?
#
loop_
_entity_poly.entity_id
_entity_poly.type
_entity_poly.pdbx_seq_one_letter_code
_entity_poly.pdbx_strand_id
1 'polypeptide(L)'
;SVTLPESTPARVPIAISFTMTSQGNVSVYSHEVIVFEVRQDHRWDFDLIHDGEDINGTKIFLAPGEERAISINATNTGNLVDDISLDLGTQIFPLGSDSSEGWIANGSSVEGVEVNESVSLEINLEAPEDSWNGSIMRVDVTGMARDEAIMEFHFMIEVTRVPGWGVSSSISDLEIDANGSTIQIEIMQMGNNPSIPFVSTYITGQKGWLIEDLPQLPEVIPGDSTMLEINVTPSETASPGRSVELHVRVRDGDSAGLTEITMPLRVSAVQNFSIESHGSWAVSSHGGQPPAMVSNTGNSPTTIDFHIEGVPDGWGASEGMQIVLALGEKRGIPIDLVPEEGWTGPSQTVRIVAADASGNEREIELEVHYSEFSWASSPYIFAQSG
;
A
#
# COMPACT_ATOMS: atom_id res chain seq x y z
N SER A 1 -61.35 -52.37 -7.31
CA SER A 1 -60.32 -51.37 -7.45
C SER A 1 -59.16 -51.99 -8.22
N VAL A 2 -58.58 -51.23 -9.11
CA VAL A 2 -57.32 -51.59 -9.82
C VAL A 2 -56.28 -50.74 -9.22
N THR A 3 -55.21 -51.37 -8.73
CA THR A 3 -54.02 -50.68 -8.22
C THR A 3 -52.85 -50.98 -9.17
N LEU A 4 -52.21 -49.94 -9.68
CA LEU A 4 -51.04 -50.04 -10.54
C LEU A 4 -49.78 -49.97 -9.68
N PRO A 5 -48.69 -50.66 -10.06
CA PRO A 5 -47.41 -50.44 -9.46
C PRO A 5 -46.95 -48.97 -9.69
N GLU A 6 -46.23 -48.38 -8.72
CA GLU A 6 -45.70 -47.00 -8.82
C GLU A 6 -44.79 -46.83 -10.02
N SER A 7 -44.09 -47.88 -10.45
CA SER A 7 -43.18 -47.88 -11.60
C SER A 7 -43.91 -48.08 -12.96
N THR A 8 -45.25 -48.01 -13.00
CA THR A 8 -45.97 -48.17 -14.25
C THR A 8 -45.69 -46.98 -15.18
N PRO A 9 -45.13 -47.19 -16.38
CA PRO A 9 -44.76 -46.08 -17.28
C PRO A 9 -45.98 -45.25 -17.68
N ALA A 10 -45.80 -43.95 -17.75
CA ALA A 10 -46.84 -43.03 -18.24
C ALA A 10 -47.13 -43.25 -19.73
N ARG A 11 -48.31 -42.82 -20.18
CA ARG A 11 -48.76 -42.87 -21.59
C ARG A 11 -48.86 -44.29 -22.17
N VAL A 12 -48.69 -45.31 -21.37
CA VAL A 12 -48.94 -46.70 -21.79
C VAL A 12 -50.43 -47.02 -21.61
N PRO A 13 -51.18 -47.37 -22.67
CA PRO A 13 -52.52 -47.73 -22.52
C PRO A 13 -52.64 -49.11 -21.85
N ILE A 14 -53.42 -49.19 -20.79
CA ILE A 14 -53.68 -50.40 -20.06
C ILE A 14 -55.12 -50.80 -20.35
N ALA A 15 -55.30 -51.96 -20.93
CA ALA A 15 -56.68 -52.52 -21.23
C ALA A 15 -57.02 -53.58 -20.20
N ILE A 16 -58.14 -53.39 -19.52
CA ILE A 16 -58.70 -54.39 -18.63
C ILE A 16 -59.98 -54.95 -19.31
N SER A 17 -59.94 -56.24 -19.54
CA SER A 17 -61.12 -56.92 -20.12
C SER A 17 -61.92 -57.63 -19.05
N PHE A 18 -63.19 -57.46 -19.10
CA PHE A 18 -64.14 -58.11 -18.21
C PHE A 18 -65.01 -59.03 -19.04
N THR A 19 -65.09 -60.30 -18.68
CA THR A 19 -66.02 -61.27 -19.29
C THR A 19 -67.01 -61.68 -18.25
N MET A 20 -68.24 -61.38 -18.45
CA MET A 20 -69.39 -61.87 -17.64
C MET A 20 -70.05 -63.00 -18.34
N THR A 21 -70.13 -64.15 -17.72
CA THR A 21 -70.77 -65.35 -18.26
C THR A 21 -72.03 -65.71 -17.46
N SER A 22 -73.14 -66.01 -18.14
CA SER A 22 -74.36 -66.44 -17.50
C SER A 22 -74.17 -67.78 -16.78
N GLN A 23 -74.55 -67.87 -15.51
CA GLN A 23 -74.53 -69.15 -14.77
C GLN A 23 -75.48 -70.24 -15.30
N GLY A 24 -76.55 -69.79 -15.97
CA GLY A 24 -77.49 -70.72 -16.53
C GLY A 24 -77.21 -71.21 -17.95
N ASN A 25 -76.38 -70.43 -18.68
CA ASN A 25 -76.01 -70.83 -20.04
C ASN A 25 -74.63 -70.18 -20.37
N VAL A 26 -73.53 -70.95 -20.35
CA VAL A 26 -72.14 -70.51 -20.59
C VAL A 26 -71.93 -69.96 -21.98
N SER A 27 -72.78 -70.20 -22.93
CA SER A 27 -72.72 -69.59 -24.26
C SER A 27 -73.26 -68.17 -24.28
N VAL A 28 -73.85 -67.67 -23.22
CA VAL A 28 -74.26 -66.26 -23.08
C VAL A 28 -73.25 -65.54 -22.28
N TYR A 29 -72.50 -64.75 -22.93
CA TYR A 29 -71.46 -63.89 -22.28
C TYR A 29 -71.49 -62.48 -22.84
N SER A 30 -71.04 -61.52 -22.04
CA SER A 30 -70.73 -60.14 -22.43
C SER A 30 -69.24 -59.88 -22.17
N HIS A 31 -68.62 -59.23 -23.10
CA HIS A 31 -67.23 -58.85 -22.99
C HIS A 31 -67.12 -57.34 -23.10
N GLU A 32 -66.50 -56.69 -22.07
CA GLU A 32 -66.24 -55.26 -22.01
C GLU A 32 -64.74 -55.03 -21.80
N VAL A 33 -64.21 -54.00 -22.49
CA VAL A 33 -62.84 -53.58 -22.35
C VAL A 33 -62.82 -52.13 -21.89
N ILE A 34 -62.18 -51.88 -20.77
CA ILE A 34 -61.92 -50.53 -20.29
C ILE A 34 -60.46 -50.26 -20.56
N VAL A 35 -60.21 -49.20 -21.33
CA VAL A 35 -58.83 -48.73 -21.60
C VAL A 35 -58.63 -47.45 -20.80
N PHE A 36 -57.51 -47.38 -20.06
CA PHE A 36 -57.12 -46.20 -19.38
C PHE A 36 -55.59 -45.96 -19.65
N GLU A 37 -55.18 -44.74 -19.64
CA GLU A 37 -53.80 -44.30 -19.82
C GLU A 37 -53.24 -43.86 -18.46
N VAL A 38 -52.04 -44.27 -18.14
CA VAL A 38 -51.35 -43.85 -16.93
C VAL A 38 -50.95 -42.41 -17.09
N ARG A 39 -51.32 -41.59 -16.14
CA ARG A 39 -50.98 -40.18 -16.12
C ARG A 39 -49.48 -40.04 -15.82
N GLN A 40 -48.82 -39.05 -16.42
CA GLN A 40 -47.42 -38.71 -16.11
C GLN A 40 -47.36 -38.16 -14.69
N ASP A 41 -46.34 -38.59 -13.94
CA ASP A 41 -45.99 -38.16 -12.60
C ASP A 41 -44.57 -37.58 -12.67
N HIS A 42 -44.44 -36.26 -12.46
CA HIS A 42 -43.19 -35.50 -12.43
C HIS A 42 -42.68 -35.50 -11.00
N ARG A 43 -41.89 -36.51 -10.64
CA ARG A 43 -41.36 -36.66 -9.30
C ARG A 43 -39.85 -36.73 -9.35
N TRP A 44 -39.20 -35.93 -8.54
CA TRP A 44 -37.77 -35.85 -8.42
C TRP A 44 -37.33 -35.95 -6.97
N ASP A 45 -36.18 -36.57 -6.74
CA ASP A 45 -35.47 -36.61 -5.46
C ASP A 45 -34.19 -35.82 -5.58
N PHE A 46 -33.93 -34.90 -4.63
CA PHE A 46 -32.76 -34.00 -4.66
C PHE A 46 -31.85 -34.29 -3.49
N ASP A 47 -30.55 -34.42 -3.80
CA ASP A 47 -29.51 -34.44 -2.82
C ASP A 47 -28.83 -33.04 -2.77
N LEU A 48 -29.15 -32.29 -1.71
CA LEU A 48 -28.65 -30.91 -1.49
C LEU A 48 -27.31 -30.87 -0.74
N ILE A 49 -26.57 -31.96 -0.76
CA ILE A 49 -25.25 -32.03 -0.10
C ILE A 49 -24.17 -31.59 -1.07
N HIS A 50 -23.47 -30.51 -0.72
CA HIS A 50 -22.27 -30.01 -1.41
C HIS A 50 -21.12 -29.99 -0.40
N ASP A 51 -19.96 -30.55 -0.76
CA ASP A 51 -18.79 -30.68 0.12
C ASP A 51 -19.07 -31.32 1.49
N GLY A 52 -20.13 -32.17 1.56
CA GLY A 52 -20.53 -32.89 2.77
C GLY A 52 -21.45 -32.11 3.71
N GLU A 53 -21.90 -30.94 3.33
CA GLU A 53 -22.83 -30.11 4.08
C GLU A 53 -24.15 -29.86 3.29
N ASP A 54 -25.29 -29.81 4.00
CA ASP A 54 -26.57 -29.41 3.42
C ASP A 54 -26.51 -27.91 3.09
N ILE A 55 -26.72 -27.58 1.81
CA ILE A 55 -26.64 -26.19 1.34
C ILE A 55 -27.89 -25.37 1.69
N ASN A 56 -29.01 -26.00 2.02
CA ASN A 56 -30.26 -25.29 2.32
C ASN A 56 -30.12 -24.47 3.62
N GLY A 57 -30.34 -23.18 3.51
CA GLY A 57 -30.24 -22.23 4.63
C GLY A 57 -28.81 -21.91 5.08
N THR A 58 -27.79 -22.37 4.37
CA THR A 58 -26.39 -22.15 4.72
C THR A 58 -25.84 -20.85 4.14
N LYS A 59 -24.64 -20.49 4.60
CA LYS A 59 -23.83 -19.41 4.04
C LYS A 59 -22.61 -19.97 3.31
N ILE A 60 -22.39 -19.48 2.10
CA ILE A 60 -21.22 -19.76 1.28
C ILE A 60 -20.38 -18.48 1.25
N PHE A 61 -19.07 -18.62 1.47
CA PHE A 61 -18.16 -17.49 1.50
C PHE A 61 -17.39 -17.41 0.20
N LEU A 62 -17.40 -16.23 -0.45
CA LEU A 62 -16.63 -15.94 -1.66
C LEU A 62 -15.75 -14.75 -1.43
N ALA A 63 -14.53 -14.75 -1.99
CA ALA A 63 -13.74 -13.55 -2.12
C ALA A 63 -14.31 -12.64 -3.25
N PRO A 64 -14.01 -11.34 -3.27
CA PRO A 64 -14.31 -10.49 -4.42
C PRO A 64 -13.76 -11.09 -5.70
N GLY A 65 -14.55 -11.11 -6.77
CA GLY A 65 -14.20 -11.70 -8.06
C GLY A 65 -14.07 -13.23 -8.08
N GLU A 66 -14.42 -13.92 -6.98
CA GLU A 66 -14.37 -15.38 -6.95
C GLU A 66 -15.59 -15.98 -7.64
N GLU A 67 -15.32 -16.90 -8.57
CA GLU A 67 -16.32 -17.77 -9.19
C GLU A 67 -16.37 -19.10 -8.46
N ARG A 68 -17.59 -19.63 -8.23
CA ARG A 68 -17.78 -20.95 -7.62
C ARG A 68 -18.96 -21.68 -8.23
N ALA A 69 -18.78 -22.96 -8.56
CA ALA A 69 -19.86 -23.85 -8.95
C ALA A 69 -20.29 -24.74 -7.78
N ILE A 70 -21.60 -24.82 -7.55
CA ILE A 70 -22.22 -25.74 -6.60
C ILE A 70 -22.94 -26.81 -7.41
N SER A 71 -22.68 -28.10 -7.11
CA SER A 71 -23.31 -29.22 -7.74
C SER A 71 -24.32 -29.84 -6.80
N ILE A 72 -25.54 -30.06 -7.29
CA ILE A 72 -26.61 -30.82 -6.63
C ILE A 72 -27.04 -31.98 -7.52
N ASN A 73 -27.31 -33.14 -6.91
CA ASN A 73 -27.77 -34.28 -7.65
C ASN A 73 -29.29 -34.33 -7.63
N ALA A 74 -29.89 -34.60 -8.79
CA ALA A 74 -31.31 -34.77 -8.94
C ALA A 74 -31.58 -36.15 -9.60
N THR A 75 -32.51 -36.92 -9.03
CA THR A 75 -32.90 -38.25 -9.53
C THR A 75 -34.36 -38.21 -10.00
N ASN A 76 -34.60 -38.60 -11.25
CA ASN A 76 -35.95 -38.74 -11.75
C ASN A 76 -36.63 -39.97 -11.11
N THR A 77 -37.49 -39.74 -10.13
CA THR A 77 -38.30 -40.80 -9.46
C THR A 77 -39.75 -40.86 -10.01
N GLY A 78 -40.02 -40.13 -11.09
CA GLY A 78 -41.30 -40.16 -11.81
C GLY A 78 -41.50 -41.44 -12.61
N ASN A 79 -42.45 -41.42 -13.56
CA ASN A 79 -42.80 -42.57 -14.35
C ASN A 79 -42.63 -42.39 -15.87
N LEU A 80 -41.89 -41.35 -16.27
CA LEU A 80 -41.49 -41.08 -17.67
C LEU A 80 -40.19 -40.28 -17.71
N VAL A 81 -39.53 -40.31 -18.88
CA VAL A 81 -38.42 -39.40 -19.19
C VAL A 81 -38.88 -37.97 -19.01
N ASP A 82 -38.07 -37.19 -18.33
CA ASP A 82 -38.42 -35.83 -17.95
C ASP A 82 -37.20 -34.87 -18.05
N ASP A 83 -37.48 -33.58 -18.07
CA ASP A 83 -36.47 -32.53 -18.11
C ASP A 83 -36.45 -31.83 -16.75
N ILE A 84 -35.27 -31.40 -16.33
CA ILE A 84 -35.09 -30.70 -15.06
C ILE A 84 -34.24 -29.44 -15.27
N SER A 85 -34.64 -28.35 -14.63
CA SER A 85 -33.88 -27.09 -14.62
C SER A 85 -33.91 -26.43 -13.25
N LEU A 86 -32.95 -25.59 -12.99
CA LEU A 86 -32.92 -24.72 -11.82
C LEU A 86 -33.23 -23.28 -12.24
N ASP A 87 -34.31 -22.73 -11.68
CA ASP A 87 -34.68 -21.32 -11.79
C ASP A 87 -34.19 -20.60 -10.52
N LEU A 88 -33.51 -19.46 -10.69
CA LEU A 88 -32.89 -18.75 -9.59
C LEU A 88 -33.43 -17.33 -9.43
N GLY A 89 -33.92 -17.05 -8.23
CA GLY A 89 -34.23 -15.69 -7.76
C GLY A 89 -33.08 -15.17 -6.89
N THR A 90 -32.66 -13.92 -7.10
CA THR A 90 -31.62 -13.31 -6.30
C THR A 90 -32.07 -12.06 -5.58
N GLN A 91 -31.62 -11.87 -4.35
CA GLN A 91 -31.77 -10.63 -3.58
C GLN A 91 -30.43 -10.20 -3.01
N ILE A 92 -29.99 -9.01 -3.39
CA ILE A 92 -28.65 -8.48 -3.05
C ILE A 92 -28.77 -7.45 -1.95
N PHE A 93 -27.86 -7.54 -0.95
CA PHE A 93 -27.71 -6.63 0.18
C PHE A 93 -26.28 -6.09 0.18
N PRO A 94 -26.01 -5.07 -0.66
CA PRO A 94 -24.67 -4.50 -0.78
C PRO A 94 -24.31 -3.67 0.45
N LEU A 95 -23.00 -3.56 0.75
CA LEU A 95 -22.47 -2.68 1.79
C LEU A 95 -21.64 -1.55 1.18
N GLY A 96 -21.62 -0.41 1.86
CA GLY A 96 -20.83 0.75 1.44
C GLY A 96 -21.23 1.30 0.08
N SER A 97 -20.26 1.46 -0.79
CA SER A 97 -20.45 1.88 -2.19
C SER A 97 -20.61 0.72 -3.15
N ASP A 98 -20.64 -0.52 -2.65
CA ASP A 98 -20.89 -1.72 -3.44
C ASP A 98 -22.21 -1.60 -4.22
N SER A 99 -22.20 -2.05 -5.46
CA SER A 99 -23.39 -2.06 -6.30
C SER A 99 -24.09 -3.43 -6.25
N SER A 100 -25.36 -3.46 -6.66
CA SER A 100 -26.05 -4.72 -6.93
C SER A 100 -25.71 -5.31 -8.30
N GLU A 101 -24.87 -4.63 -9.06
CA GLU A 101 -24.40 -5.06 -10.37
C GLU A 101 -23.23 -6.03 -10.25
N GLY A 102 -23.09 -6.92 -11.22
CA GLY A 102 -21.94 -7.85 -11.28
C GLY A 102 -22.10 -9.14 -10.47
N TRP A 103 -23.11 -9.27 -9.59
CA TRP A 103 -23.42 -10.54 -8.95
C TRP A 103 -24.02 -11.52 -9.96
N ILE A 104 -23.50 -12.74 -10.02
CA ILE A 104 -23.98 -13.78 -10.91
C ILE A 104 -24.46 -14.98 -10.10
N ALA A 105 -25.66 -15.45 -10.44
CA ALA A 105 -26.18 -16.75 -10.03
C ALA A 105 -26.94 -17.35 -11.21
N ASN A 106 -26.43 -18.42 -11.78
CA ASN A 106 -27.03 -19.10 -12.94
C ASN A 106 -27.20 -20.58 -12.65
N GLY A 107 -28.43 -21.08 -12.87
CA GLY A 107 -28.77 -22.51 -12.79
C GLY A 107 -28.58 -23.21 -14.12
N SER A 108 -28.27 -24.50 -14.07
CA SER A 108 -28.22 -25.38 -15.23
C SER A 108 -29.53 -26.11 -15.48
N SER A 109 -29.66 -26.72 -16.68
CA SER A 109 -30.74 -27.59 -17.07
C SER A 109 -30.22 -28.86 -17.73
N VAL A 110 -30.95 -29.95 -17.56
CA VAL A 110 -30.69 -31.24 -18.21
C VAL A 110 -31.99 -31.77 -18.82
N GLU A 111 -31.93 -32.15 -20.09
CA GLU A 111 -33.08 -32.69 -20.82
C GLU A 111 -33.00 -34.22 -20.94
N GLY A 112 -34.15 -34.88 -21.00
CA GLY A 112 -34.26 -36.30 -21.36
C GLY A 112 -33.73 -37.26 -20.30
N VAL A 113 -33.90 -36.97 -19.01
CA VAL A 113 -33.45 -37.81 -17.89
C VAL A 113 -34.37 -39.03 -17.75
N GLU A 114 -33.81 -40.22 -17.88
CA GLU A 114 -34.54 -41.48 -17.77
C GLU A 114 -35.05 -41.72 -16.34
N VAL A 115 -36.08 -42.57 -16.21
CA VAL A 115 -36.62 -42.95 -14.89
C VAL A 115 -35.54 -43.67 -14.06
N ASN A 116 -35.34 -43.25 -12.81
CA ASN A 116 -34.28 -43.66 -11.89
C ASN A 116 -32.86 -43.28 -12.30
N GLU A 117 -32.70 -42.43 -13.30
CA GLU A 117 -31.42 -41.81 -13.60
C GLU A 117 -31.19 -40.62 -12.67
N SER A 118 -29.92 -40.43 -12.26
CA SER A 118 -29.46 -39.32 -11.49
C SER A 118 -28.57 -38.42 -12.35
N VAL A 119 -28.76 -37.11 -12.28
CA VAL A 119 -28.00 -36.10 -12.99
C VAL A 119 -27.48 -35.06 -12.02
N SER A 120 -26.32 -34.44 -12.36
CA SER A 120 -25.79 -33.32 -11.63
C SER A 120 -26.24 -32.01 -12.25
N LEU A 121 -26.82 -31.15 -11.44
CA LEU A 121 -27.19 -29.78 -11.78
C LEU A 121 -26.21 -28.83 -11.13
N GLU A 122 -25.80 -27.79 -11.85
CA GLU A 122 -24.82 -26.81 -11.38
C GLU A 122 -25.48 -25.46 -11.17
N ILE A 123 -25.07 -24.78 -10.10
CA ILE A 123 -25.32 -23.37 -9.82
C ILE A 123 -23.99 -22.65 -9.87
N ASN A 124 -23.82 -21.79 -10.86
CA ASN A 124 -22.62 -20.98 -11.01
C ASN A 124 -22.84 -19.64 -10.32
N LEU A 125 -21.93 -19.29 -9.43
CA LEU A 125 -21.97 -18.12 -8.56
C LEU A 125 -20.74 -17.28 -8.79
N GLU A 126 -20.89 -15.94 -8.75
CA GLU A 126 -19.78 -14.99 -8.82
C GLU A 126 -20.11 -13.79 -7.93
N ALA A 127 -19.12 -13.34 -7.14
CA ALA A 127 -19.15 -12.08 -6.42
C ALA A 127 -18.39 -11.01 -7.22
N PRO A 128 -18.88 -9.75 -7.33
CA PRO A 128 -18.17 -8.67 -8.01
C PRO A 128 -16.75 -8.45 -7.45
N GLU A 129 -15.82 -8.03 -8.31
CA GLU A 129 -14.44 -7.73 -7.91
C GLU A 129 -14.34 -6.58 -6.89
N ASP A 130 -15.28 -5.62 -6.94
CA ASP A 130 -15.36 -4.45 -6.08
C ASP A 130 -16.28 -4.64 -4.86
N SER A 131 -16.75 -5.86 -4.63
CA SER A 131 -17.67 -6.15 -3.52
C SER A 131 -17.01 -6.01 -2.15
N TRP A 132 -17.69 -5.34 -1.24
CA TRP A 132 -17.22 -5.11 0.11
C TRP A 132 -17.44 -6.33 1.02
N ASN A 133 -16.54 -6.49 1.98
CA ASN A 133 -16.67 -7.51 3.02
C ASN A 133 -18.03 -7.44 3.72
N GLY A 134 -18.70 -8.59 3.81
CA GLY A 134 -20.01 -8.72 4.43
C GLY A 134 -21.19 -8.36 3.52
N SER A 135 -20.97 -7.96 2.25
CA SER A 135 -22.04 -7.89 1.25
C SER A 135 -22.63 -9.28 1.03
N ILE A 136 -23.95 -9.35 0.91
CA ILE A 136 -24.69 -10.63 0.85
C ILE A 136 -25.55 -10.69 -0.40
N MET A 137 -25.52 -11.84 -1.08
CA MET A 137 -26.54 -12.24 -2.05
C MET A 137 -27.31 -13.44 -1.49
N ARG A 138 -28.63 -13.31 -1.35
CA ARG A 138 -29.52 -14.44 -1.13
C ARG A 138 -29.91 -15.04 -2.48
N VAL A 139 -29.80 -16.35 -2.59
CA VAL A 139 -30.20 -17.12 -3.77
C VAL A 139 -31.36 -18.01 -3.38
N ASP A 140 -32.52 -17.78 -3.97
CA ASP A 140 -33.70 -18.65 -3.88
C ASP A 140 -33.71 -19.56 -5.12
N VAL A 141 -33.70 -20.87 -4.92
CA VAL A 141 -33.59 -21.86 -5.98
C VAL A 141 -34.89 -22.64 -6.10
N THR A 142 -35.41 -22.71 -7.31
CA THR A 142 -36.57 -23.51 -7.64
C THR A 142 -36.19 -24.59 -8.66
N GLY A 143 -36.34 -25.84 -8.29
CA GLY A 143 -36.29 -26.98 -9.25
C GLY A 143 -37.55 -27.04 -10.08
N MET A 144 -37.42 -26.96 -11.40
CA MET A 144 -38.54 -26.93 -12.36
C MET A 144 -38.51 -28.17 -13.23
N ALA A 145 -39.64 -28.88 -13.29
CA ALA A 145 -39.89 -29.93 -14.26
C ALA A 145 -41.11 -29.56 -15.11
N ARG A 146 -40.96 -29.39 -16.41
CA ARG A 146 -42.02 -28.96 -17.33
C ARG A 146 -42.87 -27.79 -16.84
N ASP A 147 -42.27 -26.72 -16.41
CA ASP A 147 -42.92 -25.52 -15.91
C ASP A 147 -43.65 -25.70 -14.55
N GLU A 148 -43.47 -26.83 -13.88
CA GLU A 148 -43.98 -27.05 -12.52
C GLU A 148 -42.83 -26.97 -11.51
N ALA A 149 -43.00 -26.18 -10.44
CA ALA A 149 -42.06 -26.12 -9.33
C ALA A 149 -42.20 -27.43 -8.51
N ILE A 150 -41.08 -28.15 -8.38
CA ILE A 150 -41.02 -29.44 -7.70
C ILE A 150 -40.20 -29.42 -6.42
N MET A 151 -39.35 -28.43 -6.25
CA MET A 151 -38.50 -28.22 -5.07
C MET A 151 -38.17 -26.74 -4.92
N GLU A 152 -38.06 -26.29 -3.67
CA GLU A 152 -37.59 -24.95 -3.34
C GLU A 152 -36.59 -25.03 -2.18
N PHE A 153 -35.48 -24.30 -2.29
CA PHE A 153 -34.53 -24.08 -1.20
C PHE A 153 -33.84 -22.72 -1.37
N HIS A 154 -33.09 -22.31 -0.38
CA HIS A 154 -32.32 -21.06 -0.48
C HIS A 154 -31.01 -21.20 0.27
N PHE A 155 -30.03 -20.35 -0.13
CA PHE A 155 -28.77 -20.17 0.57
C PHE A 155 -28.31 -18.70 0.43
N MET A 156 -27.25 -18.34 1.15
CA MET A 156 -26.68 -17.02 1.10
C MET A 156 -25.22 -17.09 0.69
N ILE A 157 -24.80 -16.12 -0.10
CA ILE A 157 -23.38 -15.87 -0.39
C ILE A 157 -22.99 -14.65 0.41
N GLU A 158 -21.89 -14.74 1.15
CA GLU A 158 -21.31 -13.62 1.90
C GLU A 158 -19.89 -13.37 1.42
N VAL A 159 -19.57 -12.11 1.10
CA VAL A 159 -18.23 -11.72 0.66
C VAL A 159 -17.27 -11.71 1.85
N THR A 160 -16.16 -12.43 1.70
CA THR A 160 -15.11 -12.50 2.71
C THR A 160 -14.22 -11.28 2.69
N ARG A 161 -13.57 -11.00 3.83
CA ARG A 161 -12.58 -9.94 3.95
C ARG A 161 -11.29 -10.31 3.23
N VAL A 162 -10.84 -9.40 2.35
CA VAL A 162 -9.53 -9.42 1.73
C VAL A 162 -8.77 -8.18 2.22
N PRO A 163 -7.80 -8.33 3.12
CA PRO A 163 -7.01 -7.19 3.59
C PRO A 163 -5.97 -6.80 2.54
N GLY A 164 -5.71 -5.49 2.41
CA GLY A 164 -4.69 -5.00 1.48
C GLY A 164 -4.43 -3.52 1.63
N TRP A 165 -3.15 -3.13 1.57
CA TRP A 165 -2.71 -1.75 1.58
C TRP A 165 -1.73 -1.49 0.44
N GLY A 166 -1.93 -0.39 -0.27
CA GLY A 166 -0.97 0.20 -1.18
C GLY A 166 -0.22 1.31 -0.47
N VAL A 167 1.08 1.40 -0.68
CA VAL A 167 1.91 2.47 -0.13
C VAL A 167 2.76 3.05 -1.25
N SER A 168 2.67 4.35 -1.47
CA SER A 168 3.43 5.03 -2.50
C SER A 168 4.05 6.33 -1.98
N SER A 169 5.16 6.73 -2.61
CA SER A 169 5.77 8.03 -2.42
C SER A 169 5.98 8.67 -3.79
N SER A 170 5.70 9.95 -3.91
CA SER A 170 5.95 10.71 -5.13
C SER A 170 7.45 10.91 -5.41
N ILE A 171 8.32 10.62 -4.45
CA ILE A 171 9.76 10.90 -4.51
C ILE A 171 10.54 9.59 -4.27
N SER A 172 11.40 9.24 -5.22
CA SER A 172 12.21 8.02 -5.19
C SER A 172 13.59 8.18 -4.52
N ASP A 173 14.11 9.39 -4.40
CA ASP A 173 15.38 9.72 -3.75
C ASP A 173 15.21 11.06 -3.03
N LEU A 174 15.22 11.03 -1.69
CA LEU A 174 14.91 12.17 -0.85
C LEU A 174 16.16 12.78 -0.27
N GLU A 175 16.39 14.04 -0.62
CA GLU A 175 17.36 14.87 0.11
C GLU A 175 16.68 15.45 1.35
N ILE A 176 17.28 15.19 2.50
CA ILE A 176 16.82 15.64 3.81
C ILE A 176 17.70 16.81 4.26
N ASP A 177 17.07 17.90 4.63
CA ASP A 177 17.80 19.04 5.21
C ASP A 177 18.49 18.65 6.51
N ALA A 178 19.64 19.29 6.80
CA ALA A 178 20.38 19.02 8.03
C ALA A 178 19.56 19.24 9.32
N ASN A 179 18.52 20.08 9.25
CA ASN A 179 17.58 20.36 10.35
C ASN A 179 16.33 19.48 10.34
N GLY A 180 16.24 18.55 9.38
CA GLY A 180 15.10 17.68 9.19
C GLY A 180 14.20 18.11 8.02
N SER A 181 13.38 17.16 7.58
CA SER A 181 12.39 17.35 6.50
C SER A 181 11.15 16.51 6.76
N THR A 182 10.03 16.94 6.17
CA THR A 182 8.77 16.20 6.17
C THR A 182 8.64 15.41 4.87
N ILE A 183 8.38 14.12 5.00
CA ILE A 183 8.16 13.19 3.89
C ILE A 183 6.68 12.88 3.81
N GLN A 184 6.09 12.96 2.61
CA GLN A 184 4.70 12.64 2.37
C GLN A 184 4.58 11.25 1.73
N ILE A 185 3.75 10.41 2.32
CA ILE A 185 3.46 9.05 1.88
C ILE A 185 1.95 8.93 1.65
N GLU A 186 1.57 8.43 0.51
CA GLU A 186 0.19 8.06 0.22
C GLU A 186 -0.05 6.61 0.64
N ILE A 187 -1.11 6.39 1.41
CA ILE A 187 -1.55 5.07 1.88
C ILE A 187 -2.95 4.84 1.32
N MET A 188 -3.09 3.82 0.47
CA MET A 188 -4.34 3.47 -0.20
C MET A 188 -4.91 2.18 0.38
N GLN A 189 -6.22 2.15 0.62
CA GLN A 189 -6.92 0.92 0.99
C GLN A 189 -7.20 0.08 -0.27
N MET A 190 -6.45 -1.01 -0.43
CA MET A 190 -6.58 -1.96 -1.56
C MET A 190 -7.39 -3.21 -1.22
N GLY A 191 -7.76 -3.37 0.05
CA GLY A 191 -8.66 -4.42 0.48
C GLY A 191 -10.11 -4.04 0.26
N ASN A 192 -11.02 -4.92 0.66
CA ASN A 192 -12.46 -4.74 0.47
C ASN A 192 -13.22 -4.38 1.77
N ASN A 193 -12.54 -3.84 2.76
CA ASN A 193 -13.15 -3.46 4.04
C ASN A 193 -12.62 -2.10 4.52
N PRO A 194 -13.48 -1.16 4.97
CA PRO A 194 -13.00 0.05 5.63
C PRO A 194 -12.09 -0.29 6.81
N SER A 195 -10.94 0.36 6.89
CA SER A 195 -9.96 0.03 7.91
C SER A 195 -9.09 1.23 8.28
N ILE A 196 -8.57 1.24 9.51
CA ILE A 196 -7.61 2.24 9.96
C ILE A 196 -6.20 1.65 9.75
N PRO A 197 -5.34 2.30 8.95
CA PRO A 197 -4.00 1.81 8.72
C PRO A 197 -3.14 1.91 10.00
N PHE A 198 -2.54 0.81 10.39
CA PHE A 198 -1.52 0.79 11.44
C PHE A 198 -0.14 0.94 10.80
N VAL A 199 0.49 2.09 11.03
CA VAL A 199 1.79 2.42 10.43
C VAL A 199 2.90 2.29 11.45
N SER A 200 4.02 1.71 11.01
CA SER A 200 5.27 1.72 11.75
C SER A 200 6.44 2.07 10.82
N THR A 201 7.39 2.85 11.34
CA THR A 201 8.55 3.33 10.58
C THR A 201 9.84 3.04 11.33
N TYR A 202 10.91 2.82 10.56
CA TYR A 202 12.26 2.72 11.11
C TYR A 202 13.31 3.07 10.05
N ILE A 203 14.49 3.45 10.49
CA ILE A 203 15.62 3.78 9.60
C ILE A 203 16.74 2.77 9.80
N THR A 204 17.34 2.32 8.68
CA THR A 204 18.51 1.47 8.65
C THR A 204 19.71 2.17 8.00
N GLY A 205 20.93 1.69 8.27
CA GLY A 205 22.17 2.19 7.68
C GLY A 205 23.01 3.08 8.60
N GLN A 206 22.40 3.95 9.40
CA GLN A 206 23.13 4.80 10.35
C GLN A 206 22.28 5.04 11.62
N LYS A 207 22.93 5.06 12.78
CA LYS A 207 22.26 5.37 14.07
C LYS A 207 22.12 6.87 14.25
N GLY A 208 21.17 7.26 15.12
CA GLY A 208 20.99 8.64 15.55
C GLY A 208 20.05 9.47 14.68
N TRP A 209 19.46 8.90 13.62
CA TRP A 209 18.35 9.50 12.91
C TRP A 209 17.10 9.43 13.80
N LEU A 210 16.30 10.47 13.77
CA LEU A 210 15.05 10.57 14.54
C LEU A 210 13.87 10.60 13.59
N ILE A 211 12.82 9.88 13.96
CA ILE A 211 11.49 9.97 13.36
C ILE A 211 10.58 10.43 14.48
N GLU A 212 9.81 11.48 14.25
CA GLU A 212 8.80 11.94 15.20
C GLU A 212 7.65 10.92 15.30
N ASP A 213 6.88 11.01 16.39
CA ASP A 213 5.71 10.19 16.59
C ASP A 213 4.71 10.40 15.44
N LEU A 214 4.25 9.29 14.85
CA LEU A 214 3.32 9.34 13.73
C LEU A 214 1.92 9.77 14.20
N PRO A 215 1.20 10.58 13.40
CA PRO A 215 -0.18 10.92 13.71
C PRO A 215 -1.08 9.70 13.59
N GLN A 216 -2.19 9.70 14.32
CA GLN A 216 -3.24 8.72 14.10
C GLN A 216 -3.96 9.02 12.79
N LEU A 217 -4.01 8.03 11.91
CA LEU A 217 -4.67 8.17 10.62
C LEU A 217 -6.18 7.89 10.73
N PRO A 218 -7.00 8.46 9.83
CA PRO A 218 -8.42 8.19 9.77
C PRO A 218 -8.68 6.77 9.23
N GLU A 219 -9.94 6.33 9.36
CA GLU A 219 -10.44 5.17 8.62
C GLU A 219 -10.45 5.48 7.12
N VAL A 220 -9.98 4.52 6.32
CA VAL A 220 -9.92 4.62 4.84
C VAL A 220 -10.83 3.54 4.26
N ILE A 221 -11.73 3.95 3.38
CA ILE A 221 -12.64 3.02 2.69
C ILE A 221 -11.95 2.38 1.47
N PRO A 222 -12.41 1.21 0.99
CA PRO A 222 -11.86 0.55 -0.19
C PRO A 222 -11.74 1.49 -1.40
N GLY A 223 -10.56 1.52 -2.02
CA GLY A 223 -10.24 2.36 -3.18
C GLY A 223 -9.81 3.79 -2.87
N ASP A 224 -10.02 4.28 -1.64
CA ASP A 224 -9.58 5.60 -1.23
C ASP A 224 -8.15 5.59 -0.64
N SER A 225 -7.58 6.78 -0.50
CA SER A 225 -6.25 6.97 0.10
C SER A 225 -6.25 8.04 1.19
N THR A 226 -5.22 8.01 2.02
CA THR A 226 -4.91 9.04 3.01
C THR A 226 -3.43 9.39 2.93
N MET A 227 -3.10 10.63 3.32
CA MET A 227 -1.71 11.10 3.36
C MET A 227 -1.13 10.96 4.77
N LEU A 228 0.07 10.42 4.85
CA LEU A 228 0.89 10.37 6.04
C LEU A 228 2.07 11.32 5.89
N GLU A 229 2.28 12.19 6.87
CA GLU A 229 3.46 13.05 6.99
C GLU A 229 4.41 12.42 8.02
N ILE A 230 5.66 12.23 7.61
CA ILE A 230 6.73 11.67 8.44
C ILE A 230 7.81 12.73 8.59
N ASN A 231 8.02 13.24 9.80
CA ASN A 231 9.09 14.16 10.09
C ASN A 231 10.36 13.37 10.44
N VAL A 232 11.41 13.59 9.65
CA VAL A 232 12.69 12.90 9.80
C VAL A 232 13.79 13.91 10.06
N THR A 233 14.57 13.69 11.11
CA THR A 233 15.75 14.52 11.43
C THR A 233 17.02 13.69 11.31
N PRO A 234 18.01 14.13 10.50
CA PRO A 234 19.27 13.43 10.38
C PRO A 234 20.06 13.38 11.70
N SER A 235 20.94 12.39 11.83
CA SER A 235 21.92 12.37 12.89
C SER A 235 22.87 13.56 12.78
N GLU A 236 23.29 14.15 13.89
CA GLU A 236 24.31 15.20 13.94
C GLU A 236 25.63 14.79 13.25
N THR A 237 25.89 13.49 13.16
CA THR A 237 27.07 12.92 12.50
C THR A 237 26.80 12.48 11.06
N ALA A 238 25.64 12.78 10.53
CA ALA A 238 25.29 12.39 9.16
C ALA A 238 26.08 13.21 8.15
N SER A 239 26.83 12.49 7.30
CA SER A 239 27.62 13.11 6.24
C SER A 239 26.81 13.20 4.95
N PRO A 240 26.92 14.30 4.19
CA PRO A 240 26.30 14.45 2.89
C PRO A 240 26.65 13.30 1.94
N GLY A 241 25.69 12.91 1.12
CA GLY A 241 25.86 11.85 0.12
C GLY A 241 25.83 10.41 0.67
N ARG A 242 25.85 10.22 1.99
CA ARG A 242 25.64 8.90 2.58
C ARG A 242 24.15 8.58 2.63
N SER A 243 23.78 7.47 2.05
CA SER A 243 22.39 7.00 2.04
C SER A 243 22.07 6.19 3.29
N VAL A 244 20.88 6.40 3.83
CA VAL A 244 20.20 5.53 4.79
C VAL A 244 18.87 5.11 4.18
N GLU A 245 18.19 4.09 4.73
CA GLU A 245 16.92 3.62 4.22
C GLU A 245 15.83 3.85 5.25
N LEU A 246 14.77 4.57 4.85
CA LEU A 246 13.52 4.68 5.60
C LEU A 246 12.59 3.56 5.17
N HIS A 247 12.18 2.75 6.11
CA HIS A 247 11.18 1.70 5.95
C HIS A 247 9.85 2.17 6.52
N VAL A 248 8.80 2.07 5.71
CA VAL A 248 7.42 2.36 6.12
C VAL A 248 6.59 1.10 5.93
N ARG A 249 6.06 0.57 7.02
CA ARG A 249 5.21 -0.62 7.06
C ARG A 249 3.79 -0.22 7.38
N VAL A 250 2.85 -0.68 6.58
CA VAL A 250 1.42 -0.47 6.77
C VAL A 250 0.73 -1.83 6.85
N ARG A 251 -0.18 -1.97 7.79
CA ARG A 251 -0.98 -3.18 8.01
C ARG A 251 -2.32 -2.85 8.64
N ASP A 252 -3.23 -3.78 8.64
CA ASP A 252 -4.44 -3.72 9.46
C ASP A 252 -4.14 -3.96 10.95
N GLY A 253 -5.06 -3.57 11.82
CA GLY A 253 -4.91 -3.73 13.26
C GLY A 253 -4.71 -5.17 13.73
N ASP A 254 -5.20 -6.15 12.97
CA ASP A 254 -5.02 -7.59 13.20
C ASP A 254 -3.74 -8.17 12.56
N SER A 255 -2.87 -7.32 12.04
CA SER A 255 -1.63 -7.66 11.34
C SER A 255 -1.78 -8.26 9.94
N ALA A 256 -2.99 -8.30 9.39
CA ALA A 256 -3.25 -8.71 8.02
C ALA A 256 -2.86 -7.60 7.02
N GLY A 257 -2.68 -7.95 5.76
CA GLY A 257 -2.44 -6.99 4.67
C GLY A 257 -1.15 -6.19 4.79
N LEU A 258 -0.09 -6.76 5.37
CA LEU A 258 1.19 -6.07 5.55
C LEU A 258 1.81 -5.70 4.21
N THR A 259 2.07 -4.41 4.03
CA THR A 259 2.83 -3.83 2.92
C THR A 259 3.98 -3.00 3.46
N GLU A 260 5.13 -3.03 2.79
CA GLU A 260 6.32 -2.25 3.15
C GLU A 260 6.86 -1.52 1.92
N ILE A 261 7.22 -0.25 2.10
CA ILE A 261 8.01 0.52 1.14
C ILE A 261 9.35 0.90 1.78
N THR A 262 10.41 0.87 0.99
CA THR A 262 11.74 1.31 1.41
C THR A 262 12.20 2.47 0.53
N MET A 263 12.66 3.56 1.15
CA MET A 263 13.08 4.76 0.46
C MET A 263 14.48 5.16 0.89
N PRO A 264 15.40 5.44 -0.05
CA PRO A 264 16.70 5.99 0.25
C PRO A 264 16.59 7.46 0.67
N LEU A 265 17.21 7.82 1.79
CA LEU A 265 17.34 9.19 2.27
C LEU A 265 18.79 9.61 2.24
N ARG A 266 19.07 10.84 1.83
CA ARG A 266 20.39 11.45 1.85
C ARG A 266 20.33 12.81 2.51
N VAL A 267 21.37 13.15 3.26
CA VAL A 267 21.48 14.50 3.83
C VAL A 267 22.03 15.45 2.78
N SER A 268 21.36 16.58 2.59
CA SER A 268 21.82 17.67 1.71
C SER A 268 23.15 18.23 2.19
N ALA A 269 24.02 18.54 1.26
CA ALA A 269 25.27 19.20 1.57
C ALA A 269 25.01 20.67 1.95
N VAL A 270 25.38 21.03 3.16
CA VAL A 270 25.33 22.41 3.64
C VAL A 270 26.75 22.92 3.75
N GLN A 271 27.13 23.86 2.88
CA GLN A 271 28.37 24.62 3.00
C GLN A 271 28.08 25.86 3.82
N ASN A 272 28.81 26.03 4.89
CA ASN A 272 28.74 27.22 5.73
C ASN A 272 30.07 27.39 6.49
N PHE A 273 30.38 28.61 6.84
CA PHE A 273 31.59 28.93 7.61
C PHE A 273 31.37 30.16 8.49
N SER A 274 32.21 30.29 9.50
CA SER A 274 32.28 31.47 10.34
C SER A 274 33.72 32.00 10.38
N ILE A 275 33.85 33.30 10.59
CA ILE A 275 35.15 33.98 10.80
C ILE A 275 35.09 34.60 12.19
N GLU A 276 36.15 34.41 12.96
CA GLU A 276 36.34 35.01 14.28
C GLU A 276 37.67 35.73 14.35
N SER A 277 37.71 36.95 14.86
CA SER A 277 38.94 37.70 15.13
C SER A 277 39.24 37.72 16.61
N HIS A 278 40.54 37.70 16.92
CA HIS A 278 41.05 37.68 18.30
C HIS A 278 41.99 38.84 18.61
N GLY A 279 41.55 40.07 18.34
CA GLY A 279 42.28 41.27 18.65
C GLY A 279 42.73 42.05 17.41
N SER A 280 43.66 43.01 17.63
CA SER A 280 44.23 43.82 16.60
C SER A 280 45.38 43.11 15.88
N TRP A 281 45.60 43.46 14.62
CA TRP A 281 46.62 42.86 13.77
C TRP A 281 47.94 43.62 13.84
N ALA A 282 48.94 43.00 14.47
CA ALA A 282 50.30 43.56 14.49
C ALA A 282 51.08 43.02 13.28
N VAL A 283 51.64 43.90 12.48
CA VAL A 283 52.48 43.57 11.32
C VAL A 283 53.85 44.16 11.46
N SER A 284 54.88 43.48 10.95
CA SER A 284 56.26 43.93 10.93
C SER A 284 56.72 44.21 9.50
N SER A 285 58.00 44.72 9.35
CA SER A 285 58.58 44.84 8.01
C SER A 285 58.72 43.57 7.21
N HIS A 286 58.51 42.39 7.87
CA HIS A 286 58.51 41.09 7.23
C HIS A 286 57.05 40.56 7.00
N GLY A 287 56.05 41.38 7.25
CA GLY A 287 54.66 41.02 7.17
C GLY A 287 54.07 40.39 8.47
N GLY A 288 52.88 39.93 8.39
CA GLY A 288 52.20 39.25 9.47
C GLY A 288 50.82 38.73 9.06
N GLN A 289 50.42 37.63 9.67
CA GLN A 289 49.08 37.04 9.44
C GLN A 289 48.06 37.62 10.41
N PRO A 290 46.75 37.70 10.02
CA PRO A 290 45.72 38.23 10.87
C PRO A 290 45.47 37.34 12.09
N PRO A 291 45.18 37.91 13.28
CA PRO A 291 44.75 37.16 14.43
C PRO A 291 43.29 36.72 14.27
N ALA A 292 43.00 36.01 13.20
CA ALA A 292 41.68 35.58 12.84
C ALA A 292 41.66 34.12 12.38
N MET A 293 40.58 33.46 12.68
CA MET A 293 40.36 32.07 12.31
C MET A 293 39.07 31.91 11.50
N VAL A 294 39.10 31.01 10.57
CA VAL A 294 37.95 30.56 9.85
C VAL A 294 37.59 29.13 10.26
N SER A 295 36.32 28.85 10.41
CA SER A 295 35.81 27.55 10.83
C SER A 295 34.75 27.06 9.87
N ASN A 296 34.83 25.80 9.43
CA ASN A 296 33.75 25.16 8.69
C ASN A 296 32.63 24.81 9.68
N THR A 297 31.47 25.44 9.54
CA THR A 297 30.26 25.23 10.34
C THR A 297 29.16 24.47 9.56
N GLY A 298 29.46 24.08 8.32
CA GLY A 298 28.59 23.22 7.51
C GLY A 298 28.77 21.75 7.84
N ASN A 299 28.07 20.90 7.06
CA ASN A 299 28.14 19.44 7.18
C ASN A 299 28.97 18.78 6.02
N SER A 300 29.59 19.59 5.18
CA SER A 300 30.47 19.16 4.06
C SER A 300 31.78 19.94 4.04
N PRO A 301 32.87 19.38 3.45
CA PRO A 301 34.06 20.16 3.18
C PRO A 301 33.71 21.41 2.39
N THR A 302 34.31 22.53 2.74
CA THR A 302 34.06 23.80 2.06
C THR A 302 35.37 24.42 1.60
N THR A 303 35.32 25.01 0.41
CA THR A 303 36.43 25.81 -0.13
C THR A 303 36.12 27.28 0.09
N ILE A 304 37.05 28.02 0.66
CA ILE A 304 36.86 29.43 1.00
C ILE A 304 37.93 30.24 0.31
N ASP A 305 37.51 31.25 -0.43
CA ASP A 305 38.31 32.24 -1.08
C ASP A 305 38.41 33.50 -0.21
N PHE A 306 39.60 34.05 -0.08
CA PHE A 306 39.84 35.24 0.71
C PHE A 306 40.37 36.37 -0.16
N HIS A 307 39.93 37.57 0.12
CA HIS A 307 40.50 38.81 -0.37
C HIS A 307 40.53 39.85 0.74
N ILE A 308 41.37 40.85 0.59
CA ILE A 308 41.57 41.94 1.53
C ILE A 308 41.21 43.25 0.86
N GLU A 309 40.51 44.09 1.58
CA GLU A 309 40.10 45.42 1.14
C GLU A 309 40.67 46.51 2.09
N GLY A 310 40.81 47.71 1.58
CA GLY A 310 41.28 48.83 2.40
C GLY A 310 42.78 48.78 2.73
N VAL A 311 43.55 48.03 1.94
CA VAL A 311 45.02 47.99 2.07
C VAL A 311 45.59 49.38 1.80
N PRO A 312 46.42 49.95 2.73
CA PRO A 312 47.01 51.26 2.52
C PRO A 312 47.94 51.32 1.29
N ASP A 313 48.00 52.48 0.67
CA ASP A 313 48.93 52.71 -0.45
C ASP A 313 50.38 52.36 -0.08
N GLY A 314 51.06 51.59 -0.95
CA GLY A 314 52.43 51.15 -0.76
C GLY A 314 52.59 49.87 0.07
N TRP A 315 51.53 49.37 0.68
CA TRP A 315 51.57 48.08 1.38
C TRP A 315 51.34 46.91 0.43
N GLY A 316 52.01 45.80 0.66
CA GLY A 316 51.76 44.54 -0.04
C GLY A 316 50.77 43.66 0.71
N ALA A 317 49.90 43.01 -0.03
CA ALA A 317 48.97 42.01 0.52
C ALA A 317 48.97 40.75 -0.35
N SER A 318 48.73 39.59 0.28
CA SER A 318 48.51 38.35 -0.46
C SER A 318 47.15 38.44 -1.17
N GLU A 319 47.12 38.14 -2.48
CA GLU A 319 45.90 38.14 -3.29
C GLU A 319 45.44 36.69 -3.60
N GLY A 320 44.11 36.48 -3.70
CA GLY A 320 43.54 35.26 -4.23
C GLY A 320 43.83 33.99 -3.45
N MET A 321 43.91 34.08 -2.14
CA MET A 321 44.19 32.93 -1.27
C MET A 321 42.96 32.06 -1.09
N GLN A 322 43.13 30.76 -1.25
CA GLN A 322 42.09 29.78 -1.11
C GLN A 322 42.50 28.70 -0.11
N ILE A 323 41.54 28.26 0.72
CA ILE A 323 41.72 27.09 1.58
C ILE A 323 40.56 26.14 1.47
N VAL A 324 40.82 24.85 1.69
CA VAL A 324 39.80 23.83 1.85
C VAL A 324 39.74 23.44 3.32
N LEU A 325 38.56 23.52 3.92
CA LEU A 325 38.33 23.10 5.31
C LEU A 325 37.51 21.81 5.33
N ALA A 326 38.04 20.83 6.05
CA ALA A 326 37.25 19.64 6.39
C ALA A 326 36.13 19.99 7.37
N LEU A 327 35.22 19.06 7.57
CA LEU A 327 34.11 19.21 8.50
C LEU A 327 34.60 19.57 9.91
N GLY A 328 34.11 20.69 10.46
CA GLY A 328 34.47 21.17 11.80
C GLY A 328 35.92 21.68 11.93
N GLU A 329 36.68 21.72 10.82
CA GLU A 329 38.03 22.20 10.84
C GLU A 329 38.08 23.72 11.08
N LYS A 330 39.03 24.15 11.92
CA LYS A 330 39.39 25.55 12.15
C LYS A 330 40.80 25.81 11.69
N ARG A 331 41.03 26.92 10.97
CA ARG A 331 42.32 27.30 10.45
C ARG A 331 42.52 28.80 10.48
N GLY A 332 43.78 29.25 10.68
CA GLY A 332 44.17 30.65 10.52
C GLY A 332 43.94 31.13 9.08
N ILE A 333 43.56 32.37 8.91
CA ILE A 333 43.37 32.99 7.59
C ILE A 333 44.75 33.20 6.94
N PRO A 334 44.99 32.66 5.72
CA PRO A 334 46.34 32.64 5.12
C PRO A 334 46.64 33.94 4.34
N ILE A 335 46.27 35.08 4.88
CA ILE A 335 46.59 36.39 4.29
C ILE A 335 47.80 36.98 4.99
N ASP A 336 48.80 37.37 4.22
CA ASP A 336 49.91 38.15 4.71
C ASP A 336 49.77 39.61 4.26
N LEU A 337 49.99 40.52 5.20
CA LEU A 337 50.03 41.96 4.96
C LEU A 337 51.42 42.48 5.29
N VAL A 338 52.04 43.11 4.32
CA VAL A 338 53.44 43.65 4.43
C VAL A 338 53.35 45.15 4.32
N PRO A 339 53.74 45.90 5.40
CA PRO A 339 53.78 47.36 5.38
C PRO A 339 54.79 47.86 4.43
N GLU A 340 54.68 49.14 3.98
CA GLU A 340 55.72 49.87 3.28
C GLU A 340 56.94 50.01 4.18
N GLU A 341 58.11 49.86 3.59
CA GLU A 341 59.36 49.96 4.32
C GLU A 341 59.53 51.35 5.03
N GLY A 342 59.73 51.30 6.37
CA GLY A 342 59.88 52.51 7.17
C GLY A 342 58.53 53.17 7.56
N TRP A 343 57.40 52.48 7.44
CA TRP A 343 56.10 52.99 7.88
C TRP A 343 56.11 53.42 9.35
N THR A 344 55.69 54.66 9.59
CA THR A 344 55.52 55.22 10.95
C THR A 344 54.18 55.90 11.16
N GLY A 345 53.22 55.61 10.27
CA GLY A 345 51.87 56.15 10.29
C GLY A 345 51.00 55.59 11.41
N PRO A 346 49.79 56.12 11.56
CA PRO A 346 48.79 55.59 12.51
C PRO A 346 48.33 54.20 12.13
N SER A 347 47.66 53.52 13.05
CA SER A 347 46.95 52.26 12.75
C SER A 347 45.99 52.46 11.58
N GLN A 348 45.77 51.39 10.82
CA GLN A 348 44.93 51.35 9.64
C GLN A 348 43.83 50.31 9.86
N THR A 349 42.69 50.52 9.27
CA THR A 349 41.59 49.50 9.28
C THR A 349 41.58 48.80 7.92
N VAL A 350 41.68 47.51 7.92
CA VAL A 350 41.54 46.66 6.74
C VAL A 350 40.38 45.71 6.92
N ARG A 351 39.77 45.30 5.84
CA ARG A 351 38.65 44.35 5.83
C ARG A 351 39.09 43.08 5.10
N ILE A 352 38.90 41.95 5.76
CA ILE A 352 39.07 40.64 5.15
C ILE A 352 37.68 40.15 4.79
N VAL A 353 37.48 39.80 3.53
CA VAL A 353 36.27 39.20 2.99
C VAL A 353 36.58 37.77 2.60
N ALA A 354 35.72 36.86 3.02
CA ALA A 354 35.77 35.45 2.67
C ALA A 354 34.48 35.01 2.03
N ALA A 355 34.54 34.23 0.95
CA ALA A 355 33.42 33.70 0.25
C ALA A 355 33.58 32.18 0.02
N ASP A 356 32.49 31.42 0.16
CA ASP A 356 32.46 30.01 -0.24
C ASP A 356 31.90 29.82 -1.68
N ALA A 357 32.02 28.61 -2.19
CA ALA A 357 31.55 28.26 -3.52
C ALA A 357 30.01 28.35 -3.67
N SER A 358 29.26 28.39 -2.56
CA SER A 358 27.80 28.58 -2.53
C SER A 358 27.39 30.05 -2.56
N GLY A 359 28.34 30.97 -2.50
CA GLY A 359 28.12 32.43 -2.47
C GLY A 359 27.82 32.98 -1.08
N ASN A 360 28.05 32.20 -0.02
CA ASN A 360 28.02 32.74 1.34
C ASN A 360 29.24 33.62 1.55
N GLU A 361 29.04 34.86 1.99
CA GLU A 361 30.09 35.85 2.22
C GLU A 361 30.12 36.25 3.70
N ARG A 362 31.33 36.38 4.25
CA ARG A 362 31.57 36.84 5.63
C ARG A 362 32.74 37.83 5.59
N GLU A 363 32.63 38.84 6.42
CA GLU A 363 33.68 39.87 6.53
C GLU A 363 34.05 40.13 7.97
N ILE A 364 35.32 40.53 8.18
CA ILE A 364 35.81 41.07 9.45
C ILE A 364 36.63 42.30 9.20
N GLU A 365 36.50 43.30 10.08
CA GLU A 365 37.33 44.46 10.11
C GLU A 365 38.39 44.30 11.18
N LEU A 366 39.67 44.61 10.84
CA LEU A 366 40.78 44.49 11.76
C LEU A 366 41.56 45.82 11.77
N GLU A 367 41.86 46.30 12.96
CA GLU A 367 42.80 47.41 13.15
C GLU A 367 44.22 46.88 13.04
N VAL A 368 45.00 47.37 12.09
CA VAL A 368 46.37 46.95 11.79
C VAL A 368 47.31 48.01 12.32
N HIS A 369 48.33 47.59 13.08
CA HIS A 369 49.40 48.47 13.55
C HIS A 369 50.79 47.90 13.22
N TYR A 370 51.68 48.77 12.87
CA TYR A 370 53.09 48.45 12.66
C TYR A 370 53.80 48.28 14.00
N SER A 371 54.60 47.20 14.14
CA SER A 371 55.42 46.96 15.31
C SER A 371 56.74 46.37 14.90
N GLU A 372 57.85 47.07 15.23
CA GLU A 372 59.21 46.56 14.97
C GLU A 372 59.55 45.32 15.81
N PHE A 373 58.82 45.10 16.90
CA PHE A 373 58.94 43.94 17.79
C PHE A 373 57.77 43.00 17.66
N SER A 374 57.48 42.54 16.47
CA SER A 374 56.56 41.47 16.35
C SER A 374 57.22 40.16 16.80
N TRP A 375 56.85 39.69 17.99
CA TRP A 375 57.09 38.30 18.28
C TRP A 375 56.18 37.51 17.33
N ALA A 376 56.77 36.83 16.35
CA ALA A 376 56.05 35.87 15.49
C ALA A 376 55.75 34.59 16.30
N SER A 377 55.08 34.74 17.43
CA SER A 377 54.42 33.61 18.09
C SER A 377 52.95 33.69 17.71
N SER A 378 52.55 32.86 16.77
CA SER A 378 51.12 32.49 16.72
C SER A 378 50.72 32.15 18.15
N PRO A 379 49.72 32.83 18.76
CA PRO A 379 49.28 32.52 20.12
C PRO A 379 48.63 31.12 20.20
N TYR A 380 48.61 30.38 19.13
CA TYR A 380 47.97 29.09 19.04
C TYR A 380 48.98 27.96 18.82
N ILE A 381 49.36 27.29 19.92
CA ILE A 381 49.97 25.97 19.87
C ILE A 381 48.82 24.97 19.61
N PHE A 382 48.72 24.48 18.41
CA PHE A 382 47.78 23.37 18.14
C PHE A 382 48.39 22.11 18.76
N ALA A 383 47.82 21.65 19.89
CA ALA A 383 48.03 20.30 20.36
C ALA A 383 47.20 19.36 19.44
N GLN A 384 47.87 18.65 18.54
CA GLN A 384 47.29 17.48 17.91
C GLN A 384 47.07 16.45 19.01
N SER A 385 45.81 16.17 19.35
CA SER A 385 45.45 14.96 20.10
C SER A 385 45.63 13.77 19.16
N GLY A 386 46.55 12.88 19.51
CA GLY A 386 46.77 11.61 18.87
C GLY A 386 45.56 10.62 19.02
#